data_a4bcbceff978724af95babbabcbaa4ec
#
_entry.id   a4bcbceff978724af95babbabcbaa4ec
#
_cell.length_a   1.000
_cell.length_b   1.000
_cell.length_c   1.000
_cell.angle_alpha   90.00
_cell.angle_beta   90.00
_cell.angle_gamma   90.00
#
_symmetry.space_group_name_H-M   'P 1'
#
loop_
_entity.id
_entity.type
_entity.pdbx_description
1 polymer ?
#
loop_
_entity_poly.entity_id
_entity_poly.type
_entity_poly.pdbx_seq_one_letter_code
_entity_poly.pdbx_strand_id
1 'polypeptide(L)'
;MAEEKPKFDPKLEEGIAYFEKMLQVMPEDRTTLEFLCVAYGQIGEPVKQRKALISLAGVLLKEKDLESADSIAERLAQYREPDAQAAVLRIRAAHGMGLGPAIADPQPAAQGAKDDQPSSGNPQTAALHIAIKAEKELIQTLALRKILDESTADEALHRLAELSGMSGCFLVSALSVLEKENSGFGEMAMAEVADEAGAPPIPLEAFGVTSELAQILPESIVRVRGVLPFAKLGGTLLVATLNPLDAALKRQVEGSVGCPCRFYLAHPRTMEELLDKLFAEIPAEPEAEEKQEGT
;
A
#
# COMPACT_ATOMS: atom_id res chain seq x y z
N MET A 1 26.24 -17.84 -28.70
CA MET A 1 24.79 -17.74 -28.49
C MET A 1 24.61 -16.59 -27.51
N ALA A 2 24.16 -15.44 -27.98
CA ALA A 2 23.90 -14.29 -27.11
C ALA A 2 22.61 -14.61 -26.34
N GLU A 3 22.69 -14.63 -25.01
CA GLU A 3 21.51 -14.68 -24.13
C GLU A 3 20.72 -13.38 -24.34
N GLU A 4 19.56 -13.50 -24.96
CA GLU A 4 18.57 -12.43 -25.00
C GLU A 4 18.14 -12.15 -23.54
N LYS A 5 18.58 -11.01 -23.01
CA LYS A 5 18.03 -10.49 -21.76
C LYS A 5 16.51 -10.34 -21.92
N PRO A 6 15.69 -10.84 -20.98
CA PRO A 6 14.26 -10.61 -21.02
C PRO A 6 14.01 -9.11 -21.10
N LYS A 7 13.15 -8.67 -22.00
CA LYS A 7 12.70 -7.28 -22.12
C LYS A 7 11.84 -6.96 -20.91
N PHE A 8 12.44 -6.31 -19.92
CA PHE A 8 11.71 -5.76 -18.78
C PHE A 8 10.98 -4.48 -19.16
N ASP A 9 9.94 -4.15 -18.39
CA ASP A 9 9.19 -2.91 -18.56
C ASP A 9 10.13 -1.72 -18.32
N PRO A 10 10.31 -0.81 -19.29
CA PRO A 10 11.19 0.36 -19.14
C PRO A 10 10.82 1.23 -17.93
N LYS A 11 9.57 1.24 -17.53
CA LYS A 11 9.09 1.97 -16.34
C LYS A 11 9.64 1.40 -15.03
N LEU A 12 9.84 0.08 -14.96
CA LEU A 12 10.46 -0.56 -13.79
C LEU A 12 11.93 -0.16 -13.65
N GLU A 13 12.66 -0.08 -14.79
CA GLU A 13 14.05 0.37 -14.80
C GLU A 13 14.16 1.85 -14.36
N GLU A 14 13.25 2.72 -14.80
CA GLU A 14 13.17 4.11 -14.36
C GLU A 14 12.88 4.22 -12.86
N GLY A 15 11.93 3.43 -12.35
CA GLY A 15 11.64 3.33 -10.92
C GLY A 15 12.85 2.91 -10.11
N ILE A 16 13.56 1.87 -10.53
CA ILE A 16 14.79 1.41 -9.87
C ILE A 16 15.83 2.53 -9.86
N ALA A 17 16.06 3.20 -10.99
CA ALA A 17 17.03 4.30 -11.10
C ALA A 17 16.68 5.47 -10.16
N TYR A 18 15.40 5.76 -9.99
CA TYR A 18 14.93 6.78 -9.06
C TYR A 18 15.25 6.40 -7.59
N PHE A 19 14.90 5.19 -7.19
CA PHE A 19 15.15 4.71 -5.83
C PHE A 19 16.65 4.46 -5.54
N GLU A 20 17.45 4.06 -6.53
CA GLU A 20 18.90 4.02 -6.40
C GLU A 20 19.49 5.42 -6.09
N LYS A 21 18.94 6.49 -6.73
CA LYS A 21 19.32 7.88 -6.41
C LYS A 21 18.89 8.29 -5.00
N MET A 22 17.70 7.89 -4.56
CA MET A 22 17.25 8.14 -3.19
C MET A 22 18.19 7.50 -2.17
N LEU A 23 18.65 6.26 -2.38
CA LEU A 23 19.61 5.62 -1.51
C LEU A 23 20.99 6.31 -1.45
N GLN A 24 21.37 7.07 -2.49
CA GLN A 24 22.60 7.86 -2.44
C GLN A 24 22.49 9.01 -1.44
N VAL A 25 21.29 9.56 -1.25
CA VAL A 25 21.01 10.66 -0.32
C VAL A 25 20.64 10.12 1.07
N MET A 26 19.87 9.04 1.12
CA MET A 26 19.39 8.38 2.35
C MET A 26 19.71 6.88 2.32
N PRO A 27 20.97 6.48 2.65
CA PRO A 27 21.41 5.09 2.50
C PRO A 27 20.69 4.07 3.40
N GLU A 28 20.05 4.53 4.46
CA GLU A 28 19.35 3.72 5.46
C GLU A 28 17.84 3.88 5.38
N ASP A 29 17.30 4.44 4.29
CA ASP A 29 15.86 4.54 4.11
C ASP A 29 15.25 3.15 3.90
N ARG A 30 14.55 2.68 4.93
CA ARG A 30 13.89 1.38 4.97
C ARG A 30 12.97 1.18 3.78
N THR A 31 12.15 2.16 3.50
CA THR A 31 11.13 2.11 2.45
C THR A 31 11.75 1.91 1.07
N THR A 32 12.79 2.68 0.76
CA THR A 32 13.54 2.57 -0.50
C THR A 32 14.22 1.20 -0.62
N LEU A 33 14.80 0.69 0.48
CA LEU A 33 15.44 -0.63 0.49
C LEU A 33 14.41 -1.76 0.28
N GLU A 34 13.25 -1.70 0.93
CA GLU A 34 12.15 -2.66 0.72
C GLU A 34 11.71 -2.71 -0.73
N PHE A 35 11.51 -1.52 -1.35
CA PHE A 35 11.19 -1.41 -2.77
C PHE A 35 12.24 -2.08 -3.65
N LEU A 36 13.52 -1.72 -3.48
CA LEU A 36 14.60 -2.25 -4.31
C LEU A 36 14.79 -3.77 -4.15
N CYS A 37 14.52 -4.32 -2.96
CA CYS A 37 14.54 -5.77 -2.73
C CYS A 37 13.49 -6.51 -3.58
N VAL A 38 12.32 -5.92 -3.81
CA VAL A 38 11.27 -6.48 -4.68
C VAL A 38 11.62 -6.26 -6.15
N ALA A 39 11.95 -5.04 -6.51
CA ALA A 39 12.24 -4.65 -7.90
C ALA A 39 13.40 -5.44 -8.51
N TYR A 40 14.51 -5.60 -7.78
CA TYR A 40 15.63 -6.41 -8.25
C TYR A 40 15.28 -7.90 -8.38
N GLY A 41 14.37 -8.41 -7.54
CA GLY A 41 13.84 -9.76 -7.67
C GLY A 41 13.05 -9.94 -8.97
N GLN A 42 12.23 -8.96 -9.33
CA GLN A 42 11.41 -8.97 -10.55
C GLN A 42 12.25 -8.91 -11.83
N ILE A 43 13.31 -8.08 -11.84
CA ILE A 43 14.21 -7.97 -13.01
C ILE A 43 15.29 -9.06 -13.05
N GLY A 44 15.30 -9.99 -12.09
CA GLY A 44 16.25 -11.09 -12.06
C GLY A 44 17.71 -10.65 -11.81
N GLU A 45 17.93 -9.60 -11.01
CA GLU A 45 19.25 -9.10 -10.61
C GLU A 45 19.63 -9.59 -9.18
N PRO A 46 20.01 -10.87 -9.00
CA PRO A 46 20.19 -11.48 -7.68
C PRO A 46 21.31 -10.83 -6.86
N VAL A 47 22.33 -10.30 -7.52
CA VAL A 47 23.46 -9.62 -6.85
C VAL A 47 23.01 -8.30 -6.22
N LYS A 48 22.21 -7.51 -6.96
CA LYS A 48 21.67 -6.25 -6.44
C LYS A 48 20.61 -6.52 -5.36
N GLN A 49 19.76 -7.51 -5.57
CA GLN A 49 18.74 -7.93 -4.60
C GLN A 49 19.38 -8.33 -3.28
N ARG A 50 20.42 -9.19 -3.32
CA ARG A 50 21.17 -9.60 -2.13
C ARG A 50 21.74 -8.41 -1.34
N LYS A 51 22.37 -7.45 -2.05
CA LYS A 51 22.92 -6.25 -1.43
C LYS A 51 21.83 -5.41 -0.74
N ALA A 52 20.72 -5.20 -1.41
CA ALA A 52 19.59 -4.48 -0.84
C ALA A 52 19.02 -5.20 0.40
N LEU A 53 18.88 -6.53 0.37
CA LEU A 53 18.45 -7.34 1.52
C LEU A 53 19.42 -7.22 2.71
N ILE A 54 20.73 -7.22 2.47
CA ILE A 54 21.75 -7.06 3.53
C ILE A 54 21.64 -5.67 4.16
N SER A 55 21.48 -4.62 3.34
CA SER A 55 21.30 -3.25 3.83
C SER A 55 20.01 -3.12 4.65
N LEU A 56 18.91 -3.67 4.15
CA LEU A 56 17.62 -3.69 4.85
C LEU A 56 17.71 -4.43 6.19
N ALA A 57 18.37 -5.58 6.23
CA ALA A 57 18.62 -6.30 7.49
C ALA A 57 19.36 -5.44 8.52
N GLY A 58 20.34 -4.64 8.06
CA GLY A 58 21.07 -3.71 8.93
C GLY A 58 20.16 -2.62 9.52
N VAL A 59 19.24 -2.08 8.72
CA VAL A 59 18.27 -1.06 9.17
C VAL A 59 17.29 -1.66 10.17
N LEU A 60 16.70 -2.82 9.87
CA LEU A 60 15.75 -3.52 10.74
C LEU A 60 16.35 -3.85 12.11
N LEU A 61 17.61 -4.27 12.15
CA LEU A 61 18.32 -4.51 13.41
C LEU A 61 18.52 -3.23 14.23
N LYS A 62 18.79 -2.08 13.58
CA LYS A 62 18.89 -0.77 14.25
C LYS A 62 17.54 -0.34 14.81
N GLU A 63 16.45 -0.56 14.07
CA GLU A 63 15.07 -0.28 14.48
C GLU A 63 14.55 -1.27 15.53
N LYS A 64 15.27 -2.35 15.81
CA LYS A 64 14.86 -3.46 16.69
C LYS A 64 13.60 -4.20 16.19
N ASP A 65 13.33 -4.14 14.91
CA ASP A 65 12.28 -4.90 14.26
C ASP A 65 12.79 -6.31 13.91
N LEU A 66 12.83 -7.15 14.95
CA LEU A 66 13.41 -8.49 14.85
C LEU A 66 12.54 -9.45 14.02
N GLU A 67 11.24 -9.26 14.03
CA GLU A 67 10.30 -10.08 13.26
C GLU A 67 10.49 -9.89 11.75
N SER A 68 10.55 -8.64 11.30
CA SER A 68 10.86 -8.33 9.90
C SER A 68 12.27 -8.78 9.53
N ALA A 69 13.25 -8.63 10.45
CA ALA A 69 14.62 -9.08 10.23
C ALA A 69 14.71 -10.59 10.00
N ASP A 70 13.94 -11.41 10.73
CA ASP A 70 13.91 -12.87 10.54
C ASP A 70 13.39 -13.25 9.14
N SER A 71 12.34 -12.59 8.68
CA SER A 71 11.83 -12.79 7.32
C SER A 71 12.89 -12.48 6.25
N ILE A 72 13.72 -11.45 6.50
CA ILE A 72 14.84 -11.14 5.62
C ILE A 72 15.96 -12.19 5.74
N ALA A 73 16.20 -12.72 6.94
CA ALA A 73 17.18 -13.80 7.16
C ALA A 73 16.84 -15.07 6.38
N GLU A 74 15.55 -15.46 6.31
CA GLU A 74 15.09 -16.61 5.52
C GLU A 74 15.37 -16.41 4.02
N ARG A 75 15.14 -15.20 3.50
CA ARG A 75 15.46 -14.86 2.11
C ARG A 75 16.97 -14.84 1.85
N LEU A 76 17.76 -14.29 2.78
CA LEU A 76 19.23 -14.27 2.69
C LEU A 76 19.85 -15.66 2.81
N ALA A 77 19.20 -16.60 3.51
CA ALA A 77 19.66 -17.97 3.64
C ALA A 77 19.72 -18.74 2.30
N GLN A 78 18.99 -18.27 1.28
CA GLN A 78 19.03 -18.83 -0.08
C GLN A 78 20.35 -18.49 -0.81
N TYR A 79 21.06 -17.45 -0.37
CA TYR A 79 22.33 -17.02 -0.93
C TYR A 79 23.49 -17.70 -0.19
N ARG A 80 24.42 -18.26 -0.97
CA ARG A 80 25.59 -18.97 -0.41
C ARG A 80 26.79 -18.07 -0.14
N GLU A 81 26.70 -16.83 -0.54
CA GLU A 81 27.78 -15.85 -0.42
C GLU A 81 28.06 -15.46 1.04
N PRO A 82 29.34 -15.24 1.39
CA PRO A 82 29.74 -14.98 2.78
C PRO A 82 29.08 -13.76 3.42
N ASP A 83 28.81 -12.72 2.63
CA ASP A 83 28.17 -11.49 3.08
C ASP A 83 26.70 -11.71 3.49
N ALA A 84 25.96 -12.52 2.74
CA ALA A 84 24.58 -12.91 3.07
C ALA A 84 24.56 -13.79 4.33
N GLN A 85 25.44 -14.77 4.41
CA GLN A 85 25.55 -15.66 5.57
C GLN A 85 25.93 -14.89 6.85
N ALA A 86 26.82 -13.91 6.73
CA ALA A 86 27.17 -13.03 7.86
C ALA A 86 25.98 -12.18 8.32
N ALA A 87 25.13 -11.69 7.40
CA ALA A 87 23.92 -10.96 7.76
C ALA A 87 22.91 -11.87 8.48
N VAL A 88 22.68 -13.09 8.02
CA VAL A 88 21.84 -14.09 8.68
C VAL A 88 22.32 -14.36 10.11
N LEU A 89 23.62 -14.54 10.30
CA LEU A 89 24.21 -14.77 11.64
C LEU A 89 24.01 -13.59 12.57
N ARG A 90 24.12 -12.34 12.06
CA ARG A 90 23.84 -11.13 12.85
C ARG A 90 22.39 -11.04 13.31
N ILE A 91 21.45 -11.36 12.45
CA ILE A 91 20.02 -11.37 12.79
C ILE A 91 19.75 -12.42 13.87
N ARG A 92 20.22 -13.65 13.68
CA ARG A 92 20.06 -14.73 14.66
C ARG A 92 20.71 -14.42 16.01
N ALA A 93 21.87 -13.77 15.99
CA ALA A 93 22.55 -13.33 17.22
C ALA A 93 21.73 -12.25 17.96
N ALA A 94 21.11 -11.33 17.25
CA ALA A 94 20.24 -10.31 17.83
C ALA A 94 19.01 -10.93 18.51
N HIS A 95 18.42 -11.97 17.95
CA HIS A 95 17.36 -12.76 18.58
C HIS A 95 17.83 -13.49 19.84
N GLY A 96 19.01 -14.08 19.81
CA GLY A 96 19.59 -14.78 20.96
C GLY A 96 19.93 -13.87 22.14
N MET A 97 20.16 -12.60 21.91
CA MET A 97 20.40 -11.59 22.95
C MET A 97 19.10 -10.99 23.51
N GLY A 98 17.95 -11.27 22.91
CA GLY A 98 16.61 -10.80 23.33
C GLY A 98 15.85 -11.74 24.24
N LEU A 99 16.37 -12.92 24.59
CA LEU A 99 15.73 -13.86 25.49
C LEU A 99 16.02 -13.56 26.97
N GLY A 100 15.45 -12.48 27.49
CA GLY A 100 15.02 -12.40 28.86
C GLY A 100 13.61 -13.03 28.96
N PRO A 101 13.22 -13.59 30.13
CA PRO A 101 12.16 -14.59 30.22
C PRO A 101 10.79 -14.04 29.81
N ALA A 102 10.09 -14.84 29.03
CA ALA A 102 8.70 -14.69 28.73
C ALA A 102 7.87 -14.64 30.02
N ILE A 103 7.12 -13.57 30.20
CA ILE A 103 5.98 -13.55 31.14
C ILE A 103 4.81 -12.84 30.50
N ALA A 104 3.73 -13.61 30.43
CA ALA A 104 2.32 -13.25 30.46
C ALA A 104 1.69 -12.62 29.22
N ASP A 105 0.74 -13.40 28.71
CA ASP A 105 -0.42 -12.95 27.94
C ASP A 105 -1.00 -11.63 28.45
N PRO A 106 -1.26 -10.67 27.60
CA PRO A 106 -2.26 -9.66 27.91
C PRO A 106 -3.62 -10.14 27.43
N GLN A 107 -4.48 -10.44 28.38
CA GLN A 107 -5.92 -10.46 28.18
C GLN A 107 -6.42 -9.19 27.47
N PRO A 108 -7.46 -9.30 26.64
CA PRO A 108 -8.03 -8.14 25.98
C PRO A 108 -8.79 -7.29 27.01
N ALA A 109 -8.29 -6.10 27.28
CA ALA A 109 -9.06 -5.08 27.98
C ALA A 109 -10.09 -4.48 27.02
N ALA A 110 -11.29 -5.02 27.10
CA ALA A 110 -12.49 -4.38 26.60
C ALA A 110 -12.89 -3.25 27.57
N GLN A 111 -12.96 -2.04 27.04
CA GLN A 111 -13.81 -0.91 27.50
C GLN A 111 -13.52 0.26 26.58
N GLY A 112 -14.43 0.58 25.67
CA GLY A 112 -15.65 1.29 25.93
C GLY A 112 -15.54 2.64 25.20
N ALA A 113 -15.63 2.65 23.85
CA ALA A 113 -16.07 3.81 23.11
C ALA A 113 -17.41 3.41 22.47
N LYS A 114 -18.46 4.14 22.83
CA LYS A 114 -19.79 3.93 22.29
C LYS A 114 -19.78 4.35 20.83
N ASP A 115 -19.93 3.36 20.00
CA ASP A 115 -20.14 3.51 18.56
C ASP A 115 -21.54 4.06 18.31
N ASP A 116 -21.59 5.15 17.58
CA ASP A 116 -22.73 5.44 16.73
C ASP A 116 -22.73 4.40 15.59
N GLN A 117 -23.43 3.30 15.79
CA GLN A 117 -23.76 2.38 14.72
C GLN A 117 -24.79 3.04 13.79
N PRO A 118 -24.47 3.25 12.51
CA PRO A 118 -25.50 3.55 11.55
C PRO A 118 -26.31 2.29 11.28
N SER A 119 -27.60 2.40 11.55
CA SER A 119 -28.66 1.44 11.25
C SER A 119 -28.55 0.87 9.83
N SER A 120 -28.66 -0.45 9.72
CA SER A 120 -29.07 -1.29 8.57
C SER A 120 -29.06 -0.64 7.18
N GLY A 121 -27.88 -0.34 6.63
CA GLY A 121 -27.67 0.01 5.25
C GLY A 121 -26.81 -1.06 4.58
N ASN A 122 -26.97 -1.25 3.27
CA ASN A 122 -26.13 -2.09 2.46
C ASN A 122 -24.63 -1.84 2.80
N PRO A 123 -23.80 -2.85 3.09
CA PRO A 123 -22.39 -2.67 3.46
C PRO A 123 -21.59 -1.84 2.46
N GLN A 124 -21.94 -1.83 1.19
CA GLN A 124 -21.34 -0.99 0.17
C GLN A 124 -21.64 0.51 0.36
N THR A 125 -22.86 0.85 0.77
CA THR A 125 -23.25 2.24 1.05
C THR A 125 -22.53 2.77 2.28
N ALA A 126 -22.36 1.95 3.32
CA ALA A 126 -21.60 2.33 4.51
C ALA A 126 -20.11 2.57 4.17
N ALA A 127 -19.50 1.70 3.38
CA ALA A 127 -18.13 1.85 2.92
C ALA A 127 -17.93 3.15 2.11
N LEU A 128 -18.88 3.48 1.25
CA LEU A 128 -18.86 4.70 0.43
C LEU A 128 -18.93 5.97 1.31
N HIS A 129 -19.81 6.01 2.29
CA HIS A 129 -19.91 7.15 3.21
C HIS A 129 -18.63 7.38 4.01
N ILE A 130 -18.02 6.28 4.51
CA ILE A 130 -16.73 6.35 5.22
C ILE A 130 -15.62 6.87 4.30
N ALA A 131 -15.59 6.39 3.04
CA ALA A 131 -14.64 6.86 2.05
C ALA A 131 -14.76 8.37 1.82
N ILE A 132 -15.97 8.84 1.50
CA ILE A 132 -16.24 10.26 1.23
C ILE A 132 -15.87 11.14 2.43
N LYS A 133 -16.15 10.69 3.65
CA LYS A 133 -15.78 11.44 4.86
C LYS A 133 -14.26 11.61 4.95
N ALA A 134 -13.50 10.54 4.79
CA ALA A 134 -12.03 10.59 4.86
C ALA A 134 -11.41 11.48 3.77
N GLU A 135 -11.97 11.42 2.56
CA GLU A 135 -11.50 12.24 1.45
C GLU A 135 -11.85 13.75 1.62
N LYS A 136 -13.00 14.04 2.24
CA LYS A 136 -13.34 15.43 2.63
C LYS A 136 -12.39 15.98 3.69
N GLU A 137 -12.03 15.16 4.68
CA GLU A 137 -11.03 15.52 5.69
C GLU A 137 -9.67 15.82 5.06
N LEU A 138 -9.27 15.05 4.03
CA LEU A 138 -8.05 15.30 3.27
C LEU A 138 -8.08 16.67 2.56
N ILE A 139 -9.16 16.98 1.82
CA ILE A 139 -9.30 18.30 1.15
C ILE A 139 -9.23 19.45 2.18
N GLN A 140 -9.92 19.32 3.30
CA GLN A 140 -9.89 20.33 4.36
C GLN A 140 -8.48 20.51 4.92
N THR A 141 -7.72 19.44 5.09
CA THR A 141 -6.34 19.48 5.55
C THR A 141 -5.46 20.24 4.55
N LEU A 142 -5.58 19.95 3.25
CA LEU A 142 -4.83 20.61 2.20
C LEU A 142 -5.19 22.11 2.09
N ALA A 143 -6.46 22.46 2.27
CA ALA A 143 -6.91 23.86 2.30
C ALA A 143 -6.35 24.63 3.53
N LEU A 144 -6.39 24.02 4.72
CA LEU A 144 -5.80 24.60 5.94
C LEU A 144 -4.30 24.85 5.79
N ARG A 145 -3.60 24.01 5.05
CA ARG A 145 -2.18 24.15 4.73
C ARG A 145 -1.90 25.12 3.58
N LYS A 146 -2.93 25.72 2.99
CA LYS A 146 -2.84 26.63 1.86
C LYS A 146 -2.22 26.02 0.59
N ILE A 147 -2.32 24.72 0.44
CA ILE A 147 -1.99 24.00 -0.79
C ILE A 147 -3.08 24.21 -1.82
N LEU A 148 -4.34 24.24 -1.37
CA LEU A 148 -5.52 24.56 -2.18
C LEU A 148 -6.03 25.94 -1.78
N ASP A 149 -6.48 26.71 -2.77
CA ASP A 149 -7.29 27.89 -2.52
C ASP A 149 -8.73 27.48 -2.15
N GLU A 150 -9.47 28.41 -1.56
CA GLU A 150 -10.82 28.17 -1.05
C GLU A 150 -11.78 27.72 -2.18
N SER A 151 -11.65 28.31 -3.37
CA SER A 151 -12.49 27.97 -4.53
C SER A 151 -12.27 26.52 -4.99
N THR A 152 -11.00 26.10 -5.13
CA THR A 152 -10.65 24.74 -5.53
C THR A 152 -11.05 23.71 -4.46
N ALA A 153 -10.90 24.06 -3.18
CA ALA A 153 -11.33 23.20 -2.10
C ALA A 153 -12.86 22.99 -2.09
N ASP A 154 -13.64 24.06 -2.27
CA ASP A 154 -15.10 24.01 -2.33
C ASP A 154 -15.59 23.20 -3.53
N GLU A 155 -14.97 23.39 -4.70
CA GLU A 155 -15.30 22.62 -5.91
C GLU A 155 -15.00 21.14 -5.74
N ALA A 156 -13.86 20.78 -5.17
CA ALA A 156 -13.51 19.40 -4.89
C ALA A 156 -14.44 18.75 -3.84
N LEU A 157 -14.86 19.50 -2.81
CA LEU A 157 -15.84 19.04 -1.83
C LEU A 157 -17.21 18.81 -2.46
N HIS A 158 -17.63 19.68 -3.39
CA HIS A 158 -18.87 19.53 -4.12
C HIS A 158 -18.86 18.27 -4.98
N ARG A 159 -17.77 18.03 -5.72
CA ARG A 159 -17.60 16.80 -6.53
C ARG A 159 -17.64 15.53 -5.68
N LEU A 160 -16.98 15.53 -4.53
CA LEU A 160 -17.07 14.38 -3.60
C LEU A 160 -18.50 14.19 -3.05
N ALA A 161 -19.26 15.28 -2.89
CA ALA A 161 -20.66 15.19 -2.45
C ALA A 161 -21.57 14.59 -3.55
N GLU A 162 -21.33 14.93 -4.82
CA GLU A 162 -22.05 14.33 -5.95
C GLU A 162 -21.83 12.81 -6.00
N LEU A 163 -20.60 12.33 -5.74
CA LEU A 163 -20.31 10.90 -5.67
C LEU A 163 -21.11 10.17 -4.59
N SER A 164 -21.52 10.86 -3.51
CA SER A 164 -22.31 10.25 -2.43
C SER A 164 -23.71 9.81 -2.86
N GLY A 165 -24.24 10.42 -3.90
CA GLY A 165 -25.55 10.09 -4.49
C GLY A 165 -25.51 8.99 -5.55
N MET A 166 -24.31 8.54 -5.96
CA MET A 166 -24.16 7.52 -6.98
C MET A 166 -24.25 6.12 -6.38
N SER A 167 -24.85 5.19 -7.13
CA SER A 167 -24.89 3.78 -6.77
C SER A 167 -23.84 3.02 -7.57
N GLY A 168 -23.06 2.17 -6.90
CA GLY A 168 -22.06 1.34 -7.55
C GLY A 168 -20.73 1.31 -6.79
N CYS A 169 -19.81 0.50 -7.30
CA CYS A 169 -18.46 0.36 -6.78
C CYS A 169 -17.51 1.18 -7.66
N PHE A 170 -17.24 2.42 -7.28
CA PHE A 170 -16.35 3.33 -7.99
C PHE A 170 -15.34 3.95 -7.02
N LEU A 171 -14.24 4.43 -7.58
CA LEU A 171 -13.16 5.02 -6.81
C LEU A 171 -13.57 6.39 -6.24
N VAL A 172 -13.39 6.55 -4.93
CA VAL A 172 -13.56 7.81 -4.22
C VAL A 172 -12.20 8.31 -3.77
N SER A 173 -11.72 9.39 -4.36
CA SER A 173 -10.42 9.96 -4.04
C SER A 173 -10.39 11.47 -4.26
N ALA A 174 -9.95 12.20 -3.25
CA ALA A 174 -9.70 13.64 -3.33
C ALA A 174 -8.61 13.96 -4.37
N LEU A 175 -7.55 13.16 -4.38
CA LEU A 175 -6.45 13.37 -5.33
C LEU A 175 -6.89 13.15 -6.77
N SER A 176 -7.77 12.18 -7.05
CA SER A 176 -8.35 11.99 -8.40
C SER A 176 -9.22 13.17 -8.82
N VAL A 177 -9.99 13.74 -7.90
CA VAL A 177 -10.80 14.93 -8.18
C VAL A 177 -9.91 16.12 -8.49
N LEU A 178 -8.92 16.40 -7.65
CA LEU A 178 -7.99 17.51 -7.81
C LEU A 178 -7.17 17.43 -9.10
N GLU A 179 -6.73 16.23 -9.48
CA GLU A 179 -6.00 16.00 -10.72
C GLU A 179 -6.87 16.28 -11.96
N LYS A 180 -8.14 15.88 -11.93
CA LYS A 180 -9.09 16.12 -13.03
C LYS A 180 -9.47 17.58 -13.16
N GLU A 181 -9.57 18.32 -12.06
CA GLU A 181 -9.85 19.77 -12.05
C GLU A 181 -8.62 20.58 -12.51
N ASN A 182 -7.46 20.30 -11.94
CA ASN A 182 -6.21 20.95 -12.28
C ASN A 182 -5.00 20.08 -11.91
N SER A 183 -4.27 19.59 -12.90
CA SER A 183 -3.10 18.73 -12.69
C SER A 183 -2.02 19.36 -11.80
N GLY A 184 -1.84 20.66 -11.82
CA GLY A 184 -0.88 21.34 -10.95
C GLY A 184 -1.23 21.23 -9.46
N PHE A 185 -2.51 21.35 -9.11
CA PHE A 185 -2.96 21.13 -7.72
C PHE A 185 -2.88 19.65 -7.34
N GLY A 186 -3.14 18.74 -8.27
CA GLY A 186 -3.00 17.30 -8.03
C GLY A 186 -1.57 16.93 -7.64
N GLU A 187 -0.57 17.40 -8.38
CA GLU A 187 0.84 17.14 -8.09
C GLU A 187 1.28 17.77 -6.75
N MET A 188 0.87 19.00 -6.48
CA MET A 188 1.18 19.68 -5.20
C MET A 188 0.55 18.96 -4.01
N ALA A 189 -0.70 18.54 -4.14
CA ALA A 189 -1.41 17.77 -3.11
C ALA A 189 -0.75 16.42 -2.86
N MET A 190 -0.34 15.72 -3.92
CA MET A 190 0.38 14.45 -3.79
C MET A 190 1.71 14.61 -3.07
N ALA A 191 2.49 15.63 -3.40
CA ALA A 191 3.77 15.89 -2.74
C ALA A 191 3.59 16.14 -1.23
N GLU A 192 2.61 16.96 -0.84
CA GLU A 192 2.29 17.27 0.55
C GLU A 192 1.80 16.02 1.31
N VAL A 193 0.90 15.25 0.70
CA VAL A 193 0.37 14.02 1.29
C VAL A 193 1.47 12.97 1.50
N ALA A 194 2.38 12.84 0.53
CA ALA A 194 3.52 11.93 0.62
C ALA A 194 4.44 12.29 1.79
N ASP A 195 4.76 13.58 1.94
CA ASP A 195 5.64 14.08 2.99
C ASP A 195 5.00 13.91 4.37
N GLU A 196 3.74 14.34 4.53
CA GLU A 196 3.04 14.24 5.81
C GLU A 196 2.82 12.80 6.28
N ALA A 197 2.44 11.93 5.34
CA ALA A 197 2.17 10.52 5.67
C ALA A 197 3.44 9.68 5.81
N GLY A 198 4.60 10.18 5.40
CA GLY A 198 5.82 9.39 5.25
C GLY A 198 5.62 8.23 4.26
N ALA A 199 4.73 8.41 3.28
CA ALA A 199 4.36 7.41 2.29
C ALA A 199 4.89 7.84 0.90
N PRO A 200 6.06 7.37 0.48
CA PRO A 200 6.65 7.81 -0.78
C PRO A 200 5.77 7.43 -1.97
N PRO A 201 5.76 8.27 -3.03
CA PRO A 201 5.05 7.94 -4.26
C PRO A 201 5.68 6.74 -4.94
N ILE A 202 4.83 5.85 -5.52
CA ILE A 202 5.26 4.63 -6.17
C ILE A 202 4.77 4.56 -7.61
N PRO A 203 5.63 4.22 -8.59
CA PRO A 203 5.21 3.92 -9.96
C PRO A 203 4.55 2.53 -10.00
N LEU A 204 3.26 2.48 -9.63
CA LEU A 204 2.52 1.24 -9.43
C LEU A 204 2.40 0.39 -10.71
N GLU A 205 2.42 1.03 -11.87
CA GLU A 205 2.44 0.38 -13.18
C GLU A 205 3.69 -0.45 -13.44
N ALA A 206 4.79 -0.15 -12.75
CA ALA A 206 6.03 -0.91 -12.85
C ALA A 206 5.97 -2.27 -12.13
N PHE A 207 4.97 -2.45 -11.26
CA PHE A 207 4.72 -3.71 -10.57
C PHE A 207 3.68 -4.50 -11.35
N GLY A 208 4.00 -5.73 -11.71
CA GLY A 208 3.02 -6.64 -12.30
C GLY A 208 1.97 -7.06 -11.26
N VAL A 209 1.09 -6.13 -10.88
CA VAL A 209 0.05 -6.40 -9.89
C VAL A 209 -0.92 -7.42 -10.46
N THR A 210 -1.12 -8.51 -9.71
CA THR A 210 -2.01 -9.60 -10.12
C THR A 210 -3.35 -9.51 -9.42
N SER A 211 -4.39 -10.07 -10.05
CA SER A 211 -5.72 -10.19 -9.42
C SER A 211 -5.69 -10.96 -8.11
N GLU A 212 -4.80 -11.92 -7.95
CA GLU A 212 -4.61 -12.66 -6.69
C GLU A 212 -4.19 -11.75 -5.53
N LEU A 213 -3.28 -10.80 -5.79
CA LEU A 213 -2.88 -9.81 -4.78
C LEU A 213 -4.03 -8.84 -4.47
N ALA A 214 -4.76 -8.39 -5.48
CA ALA A 214 -5.89 -7.49 -5.30
C ALA A 214 -7.01 -8.14 -4.47
N GLN A 215 -7.23 -9.44 -4.62
CA GLN A 215 -8.27 -10.22 -3.91
C GLN A 215 -7.92 -10.53 -2.44
N ILE A 216 -6.72 -10.21 -1.96
CA ILE A 216 -6.38 -10.32 -0.52
C ILE A 216 -7.28 -9.41 0.32
N LEU A 217 -7.72 -8.29 -0.25
CA LEU A 217 -8.63 -7.34 0.39
C LEU A 217 -10.03 -7.42 -0.24
N PRO A 218 -11.09 -7.11 0.53
CA PRO A 218 -12.43 -6.99 -0.02
C PRO A 218 -12.50 -5.96 -1.16
N GLU A 219 -13.26 -6.27 -2.22
CA GLU A 219 -13.42 -5.39 -3.38
C GLU A 219 -13.90 -3.98 -3.00
N SER A 220 -14.77 -3.87 -2.01
CA SER A 220 -15.27 -2.58 -1.49
C SER A 220 -14.15 -1.71 -0.90
N ILE A 221 -13.08 -2.29 -0.35
CA ILE A 221 -11.90 -1.55 0.10
C ILE A 221 -11.03 -1.21 -1.10
N VAL A 222 -10.73 -2.18 -1.94
CA VAL A 222 -9.82 -2.01 -3.08
C VAL A 222 -10.35 -0.95 -4.05
N ARG A 223 -11.59 -1.11 -4.54
CA ARG A 223 -12.16 -0.23 -5.56
C ARG A 223 -12.62 1.10 -5.02
N VAL A 224 -13.33 1.11 -3.88
CA VAL A 224 -13.93 2.36 -3.37
C VAL A 224 -12.89 3.25 -2.70
N ARG A 225 -11.96 2.64 -1.95
CA ARG A 225 -10.96 3.39 -1.17
C ARG A 225 -9.61 3.56 -1.90
N GLY A 226 -9.46 3.03 -3.11
CA GLY A 226 -8.22 3.11 -3.86
C GLY A 226 -7.02 2.52 -3.11
N VAL A 227 -7.18 1.28 -2.63
CA VAL A 227 -6.15 0.57 -1.89
C VAL A 227 -5.80 -0.72 -2.62
N LEU A 228 -4.57 -0.89 -3.01
CA LEU A 228 -4.15 -2.03 -3.82
C LEU A 228 -2.88 -2.68 -3.25
N PRO A 229 -2.96 -3.91 -2.72
CA PRO A 229 -1.78 -4.70 -2.43
C PRO A 229 -1.01 -4.98 -3.72
N PHE A 230 0.27 -4.66 -3.77
CA PHE A 230 1.06 -4.82 -4.99
C PHE A 230 2.25 -5.76 -4.85
N ALA A 231 2.69 -6.03 -3.61
CA ALA A 231 3.76 -7.00 -3.36
C ALA A 231 3.72 -7.50 -1.91
N LYS A 232 4.36 -8.65 -1.68
CA LYS A 232 4.59 -9.18 -0.33
C LYS A 232 6.08 -9.40 -0.12
N LEU A 233 6.63 -8.78 0.92
CA LEU A 233 8.03 -8.88 1.27
C LEU A 233 8.17 -9.47 2.68
N GLY A 234 8.65 -10.71 2.76
CA GLY A 234 8.68 -11.43 4.03
C GLY A 234 7.29 -11.54 4.64
N GLY A 235 7.12 -11.10 5.89
CA GLY A 235 5.83 -11.04 6.58
C GLY A 235 5.03 -9.77 6.32
N THR A 236 5.56 -8.78 5.58
CA THR A 236 4.94 -7.46 5.37
C THR A 236 4.27 -7.39 4.00
N LEU A 237 3.05 -6.85 3.97
CA LEU A 237 2.32 -6.57 2.73
C LEU A 237 2.60 -5.12 2.31
N LEU A 238 3.01 -4.92 1.05
CA LEU A 238 3.21 -3.61 0.47
C LEU A 238 1.91 -3.17 -0.20
N VAL A 239 1.39 -2.02 0.20
CA VAL A 239 0.06 -1.56 -0.16
C VAL A 239 0.15 -0.15 -0.75
N ALA A 240 -0.35 0.02 -1.96
CA ALA A 240 -0.55 1.32 -2.57
C ALA A 240 -1.90 1.90 -2.14
N THR A 241 -1.96 3.19 -1.86
CA THR A 241 -3.19 3.89 -1.51
C THR A 241 -3.19 5.31 -2.06
N LEU A 242 -4.36 5.87 -2.23
CA LEU A 242 -4.55 7.27 -2.62
C LEU A 242 -4.65 8.22 -1.42
N ASN A 243 -4.94 7.68 -0.23
CA ASN A 243 -5.00 8.46 1.01
C ASN A 243 -4.23 7.79 2.15
N PRO A 244 -2.90 7.94 2.18
CA PRO A 244 -2.09 7.36 3.23
C PRO A 244 -2.23 8.09 4.59
N LEU A 245 -2.95 9.21 4.67
CA LEU A 245 -3.26 9.90 5.93
C LEU A 245 -4.44 9.25 6.68
N ASP A 246 -5.25 8.45 6.00
CA ASP A 246 -6.39 7.76 6.63
C ASP A 246 -5.95 6.63 7.55
N ALA A 247 -5.80 6.95 8.83
CA ALA A 247 -5.41 5.97 9.86
C ALA A 247 -6.47 4.88 10.09
N ALA A 248 -7.75 5.16 9.82
CA ALA A 248 -8.81 4.17 9.94
C ALA A 248 -8.71 3.13 8.84
N LEU A 249 -8.43 3.57 7.60
CA LEU A 249 -8.17 2.70 6.46
C LEU A 249 -6.96 1.80 6.70
N LYS A 250 -5.85 2.35 7.18
CA LYS A 250 -4.65 1.58 7.50
C LYS A 250 -4.95 0.44 8.48
N ARG A 251 -5.62 0.75 9.59
CA ARG A 251 -6.03 -0.26 10.59
C ARG A 251 -6.99 -1.30 10.02
N GLN A 252 -7.92 -0.89 9.15
CA GLN A 252 -8.86 -1.79 8.50
C GLN A 252 -8.13 -2.76 7.57
N VAL A 253 -7.17 -2.28 6.78
CA VAL A 253 -6.35 -3.12 5.89
C VAL A 253 -5.51 -4.11 6.69
N GLU A 254 -4.78 -3.66 7.70
CA GLU A 254 -3.96 -4.51 8.56
C GLU A 254 -4.78 -5.56 9.29
N GLY A 255 -5.96 -5.17 9.80
CA GLY A 255 -6.90 -6.11 10.43
C GLY A 255 -7.47 -7.15 9.47
N SER A 256 -7.67 -6.80 8.20
CA SER A 256 -8.18 -7.73 7.18
C SER A 256 -7.14 -8.76 6.74
N VAL A 257 -5.87 -8.37 6.67
CA VAL A 257 -4.79 -9.26 6.18
C VAL A 257 -4.04 -9.98 7.29
N GLY A 258 -4.17 -9.52 8.53
CA GLY A 258 -3.53 -10.13 9.70
C GLY A 258 -2.00 -10.09 9.67
N CYS A 259 -1.39 -9.18 8.90
CA CYS A 259 0.05 -8.98 8.84
C CYS A 259 0.39 -7.49 8.75
N PRO A 260 1.62 -7.09 9.14
CA PRO A 260 2.06 -5.71 9.01
C PRO A 260 1.95 -5.22 7.57
N CYS A 261 1.52 -3.97 7.39
CA CYS A 261 1.40 -3.35 6.07
C CYS A 261 2.32 -2.12 5.97
N ARG A 262 2.89 -1.92 4.78
CA ARG A 262 3.59 -0.69 4.41
C ARG A 262 2.80 0.01 3.33
N PHE A 263 2.52 1.29 3.58
CA PHE A 263 1.68 2.09 2.70
C PHE A 263 2.53 3.03 1.84
N TYR A 264 2.17 3.09 0.57
CA TYR A 264 2.80 3.92 -0.46
C TYR A 264 1.73 4.76 -1.14
N LEU A 265 2.09 5.96 -1.57
CA LEU A 265 1.19 6.81 -2.31
C LEU A 265 1.20 6.41 -3.80
N ALA A 266 0.03 6.07 -4.33
CA ALA A 266 -0.12 5.82 -5.76
C ALA A 266 -0.58 7.06 -6.50
N HIS A 267 -0.20 7.16 -7.79
CA HIS A 267 -0.77 8.17 -8.66
C HIS A 267 -2.24 7.83 -8.96
N PRO A 268 -3.19 8.78 -8.86
CA PRO A 268 -4.62 8.51 -9.02
C PRO A 268 -4.97 7.84 -10.34
N ARG A 269 -4.44 8.37 -11.45
CA ARG A 269 -4.70 7.84 -12.77
C ARG A 269 -4.21 6.40 -12.94
N THR A 270 -3.01 6.11 -12.46
CA THR A 270 -2.45 4.75 -12.50
C THR A 270 -3.28 3.78 -11.67
N MET A 271 -3.76 4.23 -10.50
CA MET A 271 -4.65 3.43 -9.66
C MET A 271 -5.98 3.13 -10.37
N GLU A 272 -6.63 4.14 -10.97
CA GLU A 272 -7.87 3.97 -11.73
C GLU A 272 -7.69 2.94 -12.87
N GLU A 273 -6.66 3.12 -13.71
CA GLU A 273 -6.37 2.23 -14.84
C GLU A 273 -6.10 0.77 -14.41
N LEU A 274 -5.39 0.58 -13.30
CA LEU A 274 -5.12 -0.76 -12.77
C LEU A 274 -6.35 -1.42 -12.16
N LEU A 275 -7.15 -0.67 -11.41
CA LEU A 275 -8.41 -1.18 -10.84
C LEU A 275 -9.37 -1.60 -11.93
N ASP A 276 -9.54 -0.78 -12.96
CA ASP A 276 -10.39 -1.10 -14.09
C ASP A 276 -9.92 -2.38 -14.80
N LYS A 277 -8.61 -2.51 -15.03
CA LYS A 277 -8.03 -3.69 -15.65
C LYS A 277 -8.22 -4.95 -14.81
N LEU A 278 -7.91 -4.88 -13.50
CA LEU A 278 -7.95 -6.04 -12.60
C LEU A 278 -9.37 -6.57 -12.37
N PHE A 279 -10.37 -5.68 -12.35
CA PHE A 279 -11.75 -6.05 -12.08
C PHE A 279 -12.63 -6.18 -13.35
N ALA A 280 -12.18 -5.73 -14.52
CA ALA A 280 -12.83 -6.04 -15.79
C ALA A 280 -12.64 -7.51 -16.21
N GLU A 281 -11.57 -8.16 -15.73
CA GLU A 281 -11.26 -9.56 -16.02
C GLU A 281 -12.01 -10.58 -15.12
N ILE A 282 -12.72 -10.09 -14.09
CA ILE A 282 -13.54 -10.96 -13.23
C ILE A 282 -14.94 -11.02 -13.81
N PRO A 283 -15.39 -12.15 -14.40
CA PRO A 283 -16.78 -12.29 -14.82
C PRO A 283 -17.68 -12.15 -13.59
N ALA A 284 -18.72 -11.31 -13.68
CA ALA A 284 -19.75 -11.26 -12.65
C ALA A 284 -20.25 -12.68 -12.39
N GLU A 285 -20.21 -13.14 -11.13
CA GLU A 285 -20.82 -14.41 -10.77
C GLU A 285 -22.28 -14.39 -11.26
N PRO A 286 -22.74 -15.43 -11.98
CA PRO A 286 -24.13 -15.47 -12.41
C PRO A 286 -25.01 -15.45 -11.14
N GLU A 287 -25.89 -14.46 -11.05
CA GLU A 287 -26.93 -14.42 -10.03
C GLU A 287 -27.61 -15.79 -10.01
N ALA A 288 -27.58 -16.42 -8.83
CA ALA A 288 -28.21 -17.71 -8.62
C ALA A 288 -29.71 -17.55 -8.97
N GLU A 289 -30.12 -18.12 -10.10
CA GLU A 289 -31.53 -18.25 -10.45
C GLU A 289 -32.23 -18.98 -9.30
N GLU A 290 -33.03 -18.23 -8.52
CA GLU A 290 -34.03 -18.81 -7.64
C GLU A 290 -34.98 -19.67 -8.52
N LYS A 291 -34.74 -20.97 -8.50
CA LYS A 291 -35.72 -21.94 -9.00
C LYS A 291 -36.97 -21.81 -8.12
N GLN A 292 -37.94 -21.08 -8.61
CA GLN A 292 -39.33 -21.24 -8.18
C GLN A 292 -39.75 -22.67 -8.56
N GLU A 293 -39.71 -23.58 -7.63
CA GLU A 293 -40.48 -24.80 -7.70
C GLU A 293 -41.94 -24.44 -7.35
N GLY A 294 -42.73 -24.30 -8.40
CA GLY A 294 -44.15 -24.30 -8.28
C GLY A 294 -44.72 -25.73 -8.17
N THR A 295 -45.50 -25.96 -7.18
CA THR A 295 -46.76 -26.71 -7.28
C THR A 295 -47.58 -26.52 -6.02
#